data_51aba85dc997d2a52efbb57619993407
#
_entry.id   51aba85dc997d2a52efbb57619993407
#
_cell.length_a   1.000
_cell.length_b   1.000
_cell.length_c   1.000
_cell.angle_alpha   90.00
_cell.angle_beta   90.00
_cell.angle_gamma   90.00
#
_symmetry.space_group_name_H-M   'P 1'
#
loop_
_entity.id
_entity.type
_entity.pdbx_description
1 polymer ?
#
loop_
_entity_poly.entity_id
_entity_poly.type
_entity_poly.pdbx_seq_one_letter_code
_entity_poly.pdbx_strand_id
1 'polypeptide(L)'
;MTTPAKRRTDPERAQNRRNQVLEAAAVCFARSGFHGASMSEISKQAGMSAGHIYNYFDSKDAIIMAIVERESEYVTGLLVDLQTRDDPLQAMIDDARRHIDESLDPQPWHVPLEMYAEASRNPVIAAKLLVHEESSRTQLRALVKAGRERRNLSVDDQLLDGRVDTIISYFQGLPIRALNRPDMNREGLAEAFRVAMTALLMT
;
A
#
# COMPACT_ATOMS: atom_id res chain seq x y z
N MET A 1 49.54 -2.74 -18.81
CA MET A 1 48.64 -3.07 -17.70
C MET A 1 47.30 -2.42 -18.00
N THR A 2 46.37 -3.20 -18.54
CA THR A 2 45.03 -2.73 -18.93
C THR A 2 44.11 -2.87 -17.70
N THR A 3 43.64 -1.73 -17.19
CA THR A 3 42.62 -1.68 -16.08
C THR A 3 41.35 -2.34 -16.59
N PRO A 4 40.77 -3.32 -15.86
CA PRO A 4 39.53 -3.95 -16.28
C PRO A 4 38.40 -2.92 -16.23
N ALA A 5 37.70 -2.72 -17.35
CA ALA A 5 36.53 -1.88 -17.46
C ALA A 5 35.45 -2.37 -16.48
N LYS A 6 35.03 -1.49 -15.54
CA LYS A 6 33.94 -1.72 -14.61
C LYS A 6 32.67 -2.03 -15.42
N ARG A 7 32.26 -3.31 -15.41
CA ARG A 7 31.09 -3.82 -16.14
C ARG A 7 29.89 -2.96 -15.69
N ARG A 8 29.36 -2.11 -16.57
CA ARG A 8 28.12 -1.37 -16.35
C ARG A 8 27.04 -2.40 -16.03
N THR A 9 26.53 -2.40 -14.83
CA THR A 9 25.37 -3.20 -14.44
C THR A 9 24.21 -2.71 -15.29
N ASP A 10 23.58 -3.63 -16.02
CA ASP A 10 22.33 -3.37 -16.73
C ASP A 10 21.30 -2.86 -15.73
N PRO A 11 20.73 -1.63 -15.89
CA PRO A 11 19.81 -1.03 -14.92
C PRO A 11 18.59 -1.91 -14.62
N GLU A 12 18.07 -2.59 -15.63
CA GLU A 12 16.93 -3.51 -15.48
C GLU A 12 17.31 -4.72 -14.60
N ARG A 13 18.49 -5.26 -14.78
CA ARG A 13 19.00 -6.37 -13.98
C ARG A 13 19.24 -5.96 -12.51
N ALA A 14 19.68 -4.75 -12.29
CA ALA A 14 19.86 -4.21 -10.95
C ALA A 14 18.49 -4.03 -10.26
N GLN A 15 17.49 -3.50 -10.98
CA GLN A 15 16.14 -3.33 -10.47
C GLN A 15 15.47 -4.68 -10.15
N ASN A 16 15.61 -5.68 -11.02
CA ASN A 16 15.08 -7.02 -10.78
C ASN A 16 15.69 -7.66 -9.51
N ARG A 17 17.00 -7.47 -9.30
CA ARG A 17 17.67 -7.95 -8.07
C ARG A 17 17.21 -7.20 -6.83
N ARG A 18 16.99 -5.88 -6.93
CA ARG A 18 16.45 -5.07 -5.86
C ARG A 18 15.03 -5.55 -5.47
N ASN A 19 14.18 -5.78 -6.45
CA ASN A 19 12.82 -6.31 -6.23
C ASN A 19 12.86 -7.70 -5.57
N GLN A 20 13.75 -8.60 -6.02
CA GLN A 20 13.93 -9.92 -5.40
C GLN A 20 14.27 -9.83 -3.89
N VAL A 21 15.07 -8.85 -3.50
CA VAL A 21 15.39 -8.61 -2.08
C VAL A 21 14.16 -8.09 -1.34
N LEU A 22 13.38 -7.17 -1.92
CA LEU A 22 12.17 -6.62 -1.29
C LEU A 22 11.09 -7.70 -1.09
N GLU A 23 10.90 -8.59 -2.07
CA GLU A 23 9.96 -9.71 -1.96
C GLU A 23 10.39 -10.69 -0.84
N ALA A 24 11.66 -11.06 -0.80
CA ALA A 24 12.19 -11.92 0.24
C ALA A 24 12.08 -11.29 1.64
N ALA A 25 12.35 -9.99 1.73
CA ALA A 25 12.22 -9.25 2.99
C ALA A 25 10.75 -9.17 3.44
N ALA A 26 9.80 -8.92 2.53
CA ALA A 26 8.38 -8.91 2.84
C ALA A 26 7.92 -10.24 3.46
N VAL A 27 8.35 -11.38 2.89
CA VAL A 27 8.06 -12.72 3.45
C VAL A 27 8.66 -12.88 4.87
N CYS A 28 9.89 -12.44 5.09
CA CYS A 28 10.53 -12.51 6.42
C CYS A 28 9.82 -11.60 7.43
N PHE A 29 9.47 -10.39 7.01
CA PHE A 29 8.79 -9.41 7.87
C PHE A 29 7.36 -9.84 8.21
N ALA A 30 6.61 -10.41 7.27
CA ALA A 30 5.28 -10.97 7.52
C ALA A 30 5.32 -12.09 8.57
N ARG A 31 6.41 -12.88 8.60
CA ARG A 31 6.56 -14.02 9.53
C ARG A 31 7.06 -13.61 10.91
N SER A 32 8.01 -12.68 10.98
CA SER A 32 8.81 -12.42 12.19
C SER A 32 8.80 -10.95 12.63
N GLY A 33 8.07 -10.09 11.94
CA GLY A 33 8.10 -8.64 12.13
C GLY A 33 9.41 -7.99 11.67
N PHE A 34 9.42 -6.66 11.64
CA PHE A 34 10.63 -5.92 11.21
C PHE A 34 11.83 -6.19 12.13
N HIS A 35 11.61 -6.27 13.45
CA HIS A 35 12.70 -6.48 14.41
C HIS A 35 13.17 -7.93 14.45
N GLY A 36 12.25 -8.89 14.33
CA GLY A 36 12.57 -10.32 14.41
C GLY A 36 13.30 -10.86 13.19
N ALA A 37 13.05 -10.29 12.00
CA ALA A 37 13.72 -10.71 10.78
C ALA A 37 15.18 -10.23 10.73
N SER A 38 16.10 -11.12 10.36
CA SER A 38 17.52 -10.83 10.21
C SER A 38 17.94 -10.70 8.73
N MET A 39 19.03 -9.98 8.47
CA MET A 39 19.65 -9.92 7.13
C MET A 39 20.07 -11.30 6.62
N SER A 40 20.43 -12.22 7.51
CA SER A 40 20.75 -13.61 7.16
C SER A 40 19.52 -14.38 6.65
N GLU A 41 18.38 -14.22 7.30
CA GLU A 41 17.11 -14.83 6.83
C GLU A 41 16.65 -14.25 5.50
N ILE A 42 16.72 -12.92 5.34
CA ILE A 42 16.40 -12.24 4.07
C ILE A 42 17.32 -12.75 2.96
N SER A 43 18.60 -12.89 3.23
CA SER A 43 19.61 -13.41 2.31
C SER A 43 19.28 -14.84 1.86
N LYS A 44 18.95 -15.72 2.81
CA LYS A 44 18.54 -17.09 2.54
C LYS A 44 17.25 -17.14 1.71
N GLN A 45 16.24 -16.33 2.09
CA GLN A 45 14.97 -16.25 1.39
C GLN A 45 15.12 -15.70 -0.04
N ALA A 46 16.01 -14.72 -0.24
CA ALA A 46 16.31 -14.14 -1.55
C ALA A 46 17.17 -15.05 -2.45
N GLY A 47 17.75 -16.12 -1.93
CA GLY A 47 18.72 -16.94 -2.66
C GLY A 47 19.98 -16.16 -3.03
N MET A 48 20.40 -15.19 -2.21
CA MET A 48 21.56 -14.32 -2.41
C MET A 48 22.48 -14.36 -1.19
N SER A 49 23.78 -14.09 -1.39
CA SER A 49 24.66 -13.85 -0.23
C SER A 49 24.33 -12.52 0.42
N ALA A 50 24.54 -12.40 1.74
CA ALA A 50 24.36 -11.13 2.45
C ALA A 50 25.19 -10.00 1.85
N GLY A 51 26.44 -10.25 1.46
CA GLY A 51 27.27 -9.28 0.76
C GLY A 51 26.70 -8.82 -0.59
N HIS A 52 25.95 -9.67 -1.27
CA HIS A 52 25.28 -9.28 -2.50
C HIS A 52 24.07 -8.37 -2.23
N ILE A 53 23.32 -8.61 -1.14
CA ILE A 53 22.22 -7.72 -0.74
C ILE A 53 22.74 -6.32 -0.38
N TYR A 54 23.87 -6.23 0.32
CA TYR A 54 24.48 -4.95 0.69
C TYR A 54 24.94 -4.10 -0.54
N ASN A 55 24.99 -4.67 -1.76
CA ASN A 55 25.16 -3.88 -2.98
C ASN A 55 23.92 -3.09 -3.39
N TYR A 56 22.75 -3.39 -2.82
CA TYR A 56 21.46 -2.78 -3.15
C TYR A 56 20.83 -2.03 -1.98
N PHE A 57 21.13 -2.44 -0.74
CA PHE A 57 20.57 -1.87 0.49
C PHE A 57 21.63 -1.84 1.58
N ASP A 58 21.95 -0.66 2.08
CA ASP A 58 22.99 -0.45 3.08
C ASP A 58 22.65 -1.05 4.46
N SER A 59 21.35 -1.27 4.73
CA SER A 59 20.86 -1.77 6.02
C SER A 59 19.48 -2.42 5.88
N LYS A 60 19.04 -3.11 6.94
CA LYS A 60 17.65 -3.58 7.06
C LYS A 60 16.65 -2.41 7.03
N ASP A 61 16.98 -1.31 7.66
CA ASP A 61 16.13 -0.10 7.65
C ASP A 61 15.97 0.46 6.24
N ALA A 62 17.02 0.42 5.40
CA ALA A 62 16.93 0.80 4.00
C ALA A 62 15.97 -0.12 3.20
N ILE A 63 15.91 -1.41 3.54
CA ILE A 63 14.95 -2.36 2.96
C ILE A 63 13.53 -2.00 3.42
N ILE A 64 13.34 -1.73 4.72
CA ILE A 64 12.02 -1.34 5.28
C ILE A 64 11.53 -0.06 4.59
N MET A 65 12.38 0.96 4.47
CA MET A 65 12.02 2.20 3.80
C MET A 65 11.65 2.00 2.32
N ALA A 66 12.35 1.11 1.61
CA ALA A 66 12.02 0.78 0.23
C ALA A 66 10.72 -0.02 0.09
N ILE A 67 10.35 -0.81 1.09
CA ILE A 67 9.04 -1.47 1.14
C ILE A 67 7.93 -0.44 1.37
N VAL A 68 8.12 0.49 2.31
CA VAL A 68 7.18 1.62 2.53
C VAL A 68 6.94 2.41 1.24
N GLU A 69 8.00 2.71 0.50
CA GLU A 69 7.91 3.38 -0.80
C GLU A 69 7.07 2.59 -1.81
N ARG A 70 7.37 1.31 -1.95
CA ARG A 70 6.67 0.42 -2.90
C ARG A 70 5.18 0.29 -2.59
N GLU A 71 4.80 0.16 -1.31
CA GLU A 71 3.39 0.11 -0.90
C GLU A 71 2.67 1.44 -1.22
N SER A 72 3.37 2.55 -1.04
CA SER A 72 2.85 3.88 -1.39
C SER A 72 2.69 4.09 -2.90
N GLU A 73 3.64 3.60 -3.69
CA GLU A 73 3.55 3.60 -5.16
C GLU A 73 2.37 2.75 -5.64
N TYR A 74 2.10 1.61 -4.99
CA TYR A 74 0.94 0.77 -5.28
C TYR A 74 -0.38 1.52 -5.06
N VAL A 75 -0.56 2.17 -3.92
CA VAL A 75 -1.77 2.98 -3.62
C VAL A 75 -1.92 4.12 -4.63
N THR A 76 -0.82 4.82 -4.94
CA THR A 76 -0.81 5.88 -5.96
C THR A 76 -1.24 5.34 -7.31
N GLY A 77 -0.75 4.17 -7.70
CA GLY A 77 -1.13 3.50 -8.95
C GLY A 77 -2.63 3.20 -9.04
N LEU A 78 -3.25 2.74 -7.94
CA LEU A 78 -4.70 2.52 -7.87
C LEU A 78 -5.48 3.83 -8.08
N LEU A 79 -5.06 4.92 -7.48
CA LEU A 79 -5.72 6.22 -7.63
C LEU A 79 -5.57 6.77 -9.06
N VAL A 80 -4.41 6.59 -9.68
CA VAL A 80 -4.18 6.95 -11.09
C VAL A 80 -5.06 6.12 -12.01
N ASP A 81 -5.18 4.80 -11.80
CA ASP A 81 -6.09 3.95 -12.59
C ASP A 81 -7.54 4.44 -12.46
N LEU A 82 -8.00 4.73 -11.25
CA LEU A 82 -9.35 5.29 -11.04
C LEU A 82 -9.57 6.61 -11.78
N GLN A 83 -8.57 7.48 -11.85
CA GLN A 83 -8.66 8.74 -12.60
C GLN A 83 -8.86 8.54 -14.11
N THR A 84 -8.42 7.41 -14.66
CA THR A 84 -8.58 7.07 -16.09
C THR A 84 -9.97 6.54 -16.45
N ARG A 85 -10.80 6.19 -15.45
CA ARG A 85 -12.14 5.66 -15.67
C ARG A 85 -13.10 6.77 -16.12
N ASP A 86 -14.07 6.43 -16.96
CA ASP A 86 -15.10 7.37 -17.40
C ASP A 86 -15.89 7.96 -16.22
N ASP A 87 -16.20 7.13 -15.26
CA ASP A 87 -16.85 7.49 -14.00
C ASP A 87 -16.11 6.89 -12.79
N PRO A 88 -15.14 7.59 -12.23
CA PRO A 88 -14.35 7.10 -11.11
C PRO A 88 -15.18 6.80 -9.84
N LEU A 89 -16.20 7.60 -9.55
CA LEU A 89 -17.04 7.39 -8.36
C LEU A 89 -17.88 6.12 -8.50
N GLN A 90 -18.44 5.89 -9.68
CA GLN A 90 -19.19 4.66 -9.95
C GLN A 90 -18.26 3.44 -9.92
N ALA A 91 -17.07 3.55 -10.50
CA ALA A 91 -16.07 2.49 -10.46
C ALA A 91 -15.69 2.09 -9.03
N MET A 92 -15.51 3.05 -8.11
CA MET A 92 -15.25 2.75 -6.69
C MET A 92 -16.41 1.98 -6.04
N ILE A 93 -17.65 2.24 -6.44
CA ILE A 93 -18.82 1.54 -5.90
C ILE A 93 -18.94 0.15 -6.51
N ASP A 94 -18.72 0.01 -7.80
CA ASP A 94 -18.84 -1.26 -8.53
C ASP A 94 -17.74 -2.25 -8.14
N ASP A 95 -16.55 -1.75 -7.82
CA ASP A 95 -15.41 -2.54 -7.36
C ASP A 95 -15.52 -3.03 -5.89
N ALA A 96 -16.62 -2.70 -5.19
CA ALA A 96 -16.82 -3.04 -3.77
C ALA A 96 -16.60 -4.52 -3.46
N ARG A 97 -17.12 -5.43 -4.31
CA ARG A 97 -16.96 -6.88 -4.11
C ARG A 97 -15.50 -7.30 -4.22
N ARG A 98 -14.82 -6.87 -5.27
CA ARG A 98 -13.39 -7.17 -5.47
C ARG A 98 -12.57 -6.65 -4.30
N HIS A 99 -12.83 -5.41 -3.87
CA HIS A 99 -12.12 -4.82 -2.75
C HIS A 99 -12.31 -5.60 -1.44
N ILE A 100 -13.53 -6.06 -1.15
CA ILE A 100 -13.80 -6.87 0.04
C ILE A 100 -13.05 -8.22 -0.05
N ASP A 101 -13.09 -8.90 -1.19
CA ASP A 101 -12.40 -10.17 -1.36
C ASP A 101 -10.88 -10.04 -1.17
N GLU A 102 -10.27 -8.97 -1.68
CA GLU A 102 -8.85 -8.65 -1.51
C GLU A 102 -8.51 -8.26 -0.05
N SER A 103 -9.35 -7.45 0.60
CA SER A 103 -9.13 -7.02 1.98
C SER A 103 -9.30 -8.13 3.01
N LEU A 104 -10.10 -9.15 2.70
CA LEU A 104 -10.31 -10.31 3.57
C LEU A 104 -9.28 -11.42 3.37
N ASP A 105 -8.36 -11.30 2.44
CA ASP A 105 -7.15 -12.11 2.39
C ASP A 105 -6.09 -11.46 3.30
N PRO A 106 -5.68 -12.12 4.39
CA PRO A 106 -4.74 -11.51 5.33
C PRO A 106 -3.30 -11.41 4.78
N GLN A 107 -2.96 -12.22 3.77
CA GLN A 107 -1.57 -12.34 3.31
C GLN A 107 -0.96 -11.01 2.82
N PRO A 108 -1.61 -10.20 1.96
CA PRO A 108 -1.07 -8.94 1.50
C PRO A 108 -0.93 -7.88 2.61
N TRP A 109 -1.67 -8.04 3.71
CA TRP A 109 -1.77 -7.01 4.76
C TRP A 109 -0.76 -7.16 5.89
N HIS A 110 -0.04 -8.28 6.00
CA HIS A 110 0.94 -8.47 7.07
C HIS A 110 2.01 -7.38 7.08
N VAL A 111 2.54 -7.00 5.91
CA VAL A 111 3.58 -5.98 5.80
C VAL A 111 3.04 -4.57 6.06
N PRO A 112 1.92 -4.12 5.47
CA PRO A 112 1.29 -2.85 5.83
C PRO A 112 0.99 -2.71 7.33
N LEU A 113 0.46 -3.74 7.97
CA LEU A 113 0.19 -3.72 9.42
C LEU A 113 1.47 -3.60 10.25
N GLU A 114 2.54 -4.27 9.87
CA GLU A 114 3.85 -4.15 10.51
C GLU A 114 4.45 -2.74 10.31
N MET A 115 4.20 -2.11 9.15
CA MET A 115 4.60 -0.72 8.90
C MET A 115 3.90 0.25 9.86
N TYR A 116 2.60 0.12 10.07
CA TYR A 116 1.86 0.95 11.04
C TYR A 116 2.32 0.68 12.47
N ALA A 117 2.55 -0.58 12.83
CA ALA A 117 3.08 -0.95 14.14
C ALA A 117 4.47 -0.35 14.38
N GLU A 118 5.33 -0.35 13.38
CA GLU A 118 6.66 0.27 13.47
C GLU A 118 6.58 1.79 13.54
N ALA A 119 5.72 2.42 12.74
CA ALA A 119 5.54 3.88 12.74
C ALA A 119 5.11 4.42 14.12
N SER A 120 4.40 3.62 14.93
CA SER A 120 3.99 4.02 16.29
C SER A 120 5.15 4.28 17.25
N ARG A 121 6.36 3.78 16.95
CA ARG A 121 7.56 3.87 17.79
C ARG A 121 8.82 4.38 17.06
N ASN A 122 8.77 4.46 15.74
CA ASN A 122 9.89 4.90 14.90
C ASN A 122 9.52 6.19 14.14
N PRO A 123 10.00 7.37 14.59
CA PRO A 123 9.61 8.65 13.99
C PRO A 123 10.06 8.80 12.54
N VAL A 124 11.10 8.11 12.09
CA VAL A 124 11.58 8.16 10.70
C VAL A 124 10.57 7.48 9.78
N ILE A 125 10.10 6.30 10.17
CA ILE A 125 9.06 5.57 9.41
C ILE A 125 7.73 6.32 9.50
N ALA A 126 7.36 6.83 10.67
CA ALA A 126 6.15 7.64 10.84
C ALA A 126 6.13 8.86 9.89
N ALA A 127 7.24 9.61 9.82
CA ALA A 127 7.35 10.75 8.93
C ALA A 127 7.22 10.37 7.45
N LYS A 128 7.80 9.23 7.04
CA LYS A 128 7.68 8.74 5.66
C LYS A 128 6.25 8.34 5.33
N LEU A 129 5.60 7.58 6.22
CA LEU A 129 4.19 7.19 6.03
C LEU A 129 3.27 8.41 5.98
N LEU A 130 3.49 9.42 6.82
CA LEU A 130 2.70 10.65 6.81
C LEU A 130 2.75 11.37 5.46
N VAL A 131 3.94 11.46 4.85
CA VAL A 131 4.10 12.09 3.53
C VAL A 131 3.29 11.34 2.46
N HIS A 132 3.31 10.01 2.49
CA HIS A 132 2.55 9.18 1.53
C HIS A 132 1.05 9.25 1.78
N GLU A 133 0.63 9.21 3.03
CA GLU A 133 -0.77 9.34 3.44
C GLU A 133 -1.36 10.66 2.95
N GLU A 134 -0.67 11.77 3.19
CA GLU A 134 -1.11 13.10 2.76
C GLU A 134 -1.18 13.22 1.22
N SER A 135 -0.23 12.61 0.51
CA SER A 135 -0.24 12.55 -0.95
C SER A 135 -1.46 11.78 -1.47
N SER A 136 -1.70 10.57 -0.94
CA SER A 136 -2.82 9.71 -1.34
C SER A 136 -4.17 10.34 -0.98
N ARG A 137 -4.27 10.93 0.21
CA ARG A 137 -5.45 11.67 0.66
C ARG A 137 -5.77 12.84 -0.26
N THR A 138 -4.78 13.63 -0.64
CA THR A 138 -4.92 14.76 -1.55
C THR A 138 -5.42 14.30 -2.94
N GLN A 139 -4.85 13.22 -3.47
CA GLN A 139 -5.27 12.66 -4.77
C GLN A 139 -6.70 12.12 -4.72
N LEU A 140 -7.05 11.36 -3.66
CA LEU A 140 -8.42 10.85 -3.49
C LEU A 140 -9.42 12.00 -3.33
N ARG A 141 -9.08 13.02 -2.55
CA ARG A 141 -9.91 14.23 -2.39
C ARG A 141 -10.18 14.92 -3.74
N ALA A 142 -9.15 15.11 -4.54
CA ALA A 142 -9.29 15.72 -5.86
C ALA A 142 -10.17 14.87 -6.79
N LEU A 143 -10.01 13.55 -6.78
CA LEU A 143 -10.82 12.61 -7.55
C LEU A 143 -12.29 12.68 -7.13
N VAL A 144 -12.58 12.59 -5.82
CA VAL A 144 -13.96 12.65 -5.32
C VAL A 144 -14.58 14.01 -5.62
N LYS A 145 -13.87 15.11 -5.41
CA LYS A 145 -14.35 16.46 -5.75
C LYS A 145 -14.74 16.57 -7.22
N ALA A 146 -13.83 16.25 -8.12
CA ALA A 146 -14.06 16.32 -9.55
C ALA A 146 -15.19 15.40 -10.04
N GLY A 147 -15.32 14.21 -9.45
CA GLY A 147 -16.41 13.28 -9.75
C GLY A 147 -17.76 13.81 -9.30
N ARG A 148 -17.86 14.44 -8.13
CA ARG A 148 -19.08 15.08 -7.63
C ARG A 148 -19.48 16.29 -8.46
N GLU A 149 -18.53 17.16 -8.81
CA GLU A 149 -18.76 18.33 -9.67
C GLU A 149 -19.32 17.92 -11.05
N ARG A 150 -18.76 16.88 -11.68
CA ARG A 150 -19.27 16.34 -12.95
C ARG A 150 -20.70 15.82 -12.87
N ARG A 151 -21.14 15.40 -11.69
CA ARG A 151 -22.51 14.91 -11.43
C ARG A 151 -23.45 16.00 -10.90
N ASN A 152 -23.00 17.26 -10.84
CA ASN A 152 -23.73 18.38 -10.24
C ASN A 152 -24.14 18.13 -8.78
N LEU A 153 -23.34 17.36 -8.03
CA LEU A 153 -23.53 17.15 -6.59
C LEU A 153 -22.85 18.28 -5.82
N SER A 154 -23.42 18.62 -4.66
CA SER A 154 -22.83 19.67 -3.81
C SER A 154 -21.45 19.29 -3.32
N VAL A 155 -20.54 20.26 -3.30
CA VAL A 155 -19.19 20.11 -2.73
C VAL A 155 -19.04 21.12 -1.59
N ASP A 156 -19.20 20.64 -0.38
CA ASP A 156 -18.80 21.32 0.84
C ASP A 156 -17.44 20.79 1.24
N ASP A 157 -16.43 21.67 1.36
CA ASP A 157 -15.05 21.24 1.57
C ASP A 157 -14.85 20.50 2.91
N GLN A 158 -15.54 20.91 3.97
CA GLN A 158 -15.44 20.25 5.28
C GLN A 158 -16.05 18.85 5.25
N LEU A 159 -17.21 18.71 4.61
CA LEU A 159 -17.87 17.41 4.47
C LEU A 159 -17.08 16.52 3.51
N LEU A 160 -16.48 17.08 2.45
CA LEU A 160 -15.63 16.35 1.52
C LEU A 160 -14.42 15.74 2.23
N ASP A 161 -13.75 16.50 3.10
CA ASP A 161 -12.63 16.00 3.90
C ASP A 161 -13.08 14.84 4.81
N GLY A 162 -14.20 14.97 5.50
CA GLY A 162 -14.76 13.90 6.32
C GLY A 162 -15.12 12.64 5.52
N ARG A 163 -15.65 12.79 4.30
CA ARG A 163 -15.96 11.67 3.39
C ARG A 163 -14.69 10.93 2.99
N VAL A 164 -13.65 11.66 2.60
CA VAL A 164 -12.35 11.09 2.20
C VAL A 164 -11.73 10.35 3.37
N ASP A 165 -11.66 10.94 4.55
CA ASP A 165 -11.10 10.31 5.74
C ASP A 165 -11.90 9.07 6.17
N THR A 166 -13.22 9.08 5.99
CA THR A 166 -14.07 7.90 6.24
C THR A 166 -13.77 6.78 5.24
N ILE A 167 -13.63 7.10 3.94
CA ILE A 167 -13.27 6.13 2.91
C ILE A 167 -11.93 5.50 3.24
N ILE A 168 -10.90 6.28 3.52
CA ILE A 168 -9.57 5.78 3.91
C ILE A 168 -9.67 4.86 5.12
N SER A 169 -10.44 5.27 6.15
CA SER A 169 -10.65 4.46 7.35
C SER A 169 -11.27 3.10 7.07
N TYR A 170 -12.20 3.00 6.10
CA TYR A 170 -12.76 1.72 5.68
C TYR A 170 -11.69 0.81 5.05
N PHE A 171 -10.87 1.35 4.15
CA PHE A 171 -9.81 0.59 3.50
C PHE A 171 -8.76 0.10 4.50
N GLN A 172 -8.39 0.92 5.48
CA GLN A 172 -7.41 0.57 6.51
C GLN A 172 -7.99 -0.38 7.57
N GLY A 173 -9.27 -0.27 7.89
CA GLY A 173 -9.92 -1.04 8.96
C GLY A 173 -10.31 -2.47 8.58
N LEU A 174 -10.65 -2.72 7.32
CA LEU A 174 -11.10 -4.03 6.83
C LEU A 174 -10.08 -5.16 7.06
N PRO A 175 -8.78 -5.00 6.76
CA PRO A 175 -7.78 -6.03 7.01
C PRO A 175 -7.64 -6.40 8.49
N ILE A 176 -7.68 -5.40 9.37
CA ILE A 176 -7.66 -5.63 10.82
C ILE A 176 -8.91 -6.40 11.24
N ARG A 177 -10.06 -6.05 10.66
CA ARG A 177 -11.32 -6.75 10.93
C ARG A 177 -11.27 -8.20 10.45
N ALA A 178 -10.63 -8.48 9.31
CA ALA A 178 -10.44 -9.82 8.77
C ALA A 178 -9.61 -10.73 9.71
N LEU A 179 -8.56 -10.19 10.32
CA LEU A 179 -7.77 -10.92 11.32
C LEU A 179 -8.59 -11.31 12.55
N ASN A 180 -9.50 -10.43 12.98
CA ASN A 180 -10.34 -10.67 14.16
C ASN A 180 -11.56 -11.57 13.87
N ARG A 181 -12.04 -11.61 12.63
CA ARG A 181 -13.23 -12.32 12.20
C ARG A 181 -13.03 -12.91 10.79
N PRO A 182 -12.26 -13.99 10.65
CA PRO A 182 -11.96 -14.61 9.35
C PRO A 182 -13.19 -15.24 8.69
N ASP A 183 -14.24 -15.48 9.47
CA ASP A 183 -15.51 -16.10 9.08
C ASP A 183 -16.61 -15.10 8.64
N MET A 184 -16.24 -13.84 8.36
CA MET A 184 -17.21 -12.82 7.93
C MET A 184 -17.95 -13.23 6.65
N ASN A 185 -19.25 -12.93 6.60
CA ASN A 185 -20.04 -13.07 5.38
C ASN A 185 -19.59 -12.04 4.34
N ARG A 186 -18.80 -12.48 3.36
CA ARG A 186 -18.20 -11.64 2.31
C ARG A 186 -19.25 -10.94 1.46
N GLU A 187 -20.34 -11.62 1.13
CA GLU A 187 -21.41 -11.07 0.31
C GLU A 187 -22.17 -9.96 1.03
N GLY A 188 -22.59 -10.21 2.26
CA GLY A 188 -23.25 -9.20 3.10
C GLY A 188 -22.35 -8.00 3.38
N LEU A 189 -21.04 -8.24 3.59
CA LEU A 189 -20.08 -7.16 3.79
C LEU A 189 -19.86 -6.33 2.53
N ALA A 190 -19.74 -6.96 1.35
CA ALA A 190 -19.60 -6.26 0.08
C ALA A 190 -20.82 -5.40 -0.24
N GLU A 191 -22.04 -5.89 0.04
CA GLU A 191 -23.25 -5.10 -0.15
C GLU A 191 -23.33 -3.92 0.84
N ALA A 192 -23.01 -4.13 2.12
CA ALA A 192 -22.97 -3.07 3.12
C ALA A 192 -21.91 -2.00 2.75
N PHE A 193 -20.74 -2.43 2.27
CA PHE A 193 -19.69 -1.53 1.79
C PHE A 193 -20.15 -0.73 0.58
N ARG A 194 -20.81 -1.37 -0.39
CA ARG A 194 -21.38 -0.70 -1.58
C ARG A 194 -22.39 0.38 -1.18
N VAL A 195 -23.28 0.08 -0.23
CA VAL A 195 -24.26 1.06 0.28
C VAL A 195 -23.55 2.24 0.95
N ALA A 196 -22.54 1.98 1.79
CA ALA A 196 -21.78 3.03 2.47
C ALA A 196 -21.01 3.90 1.46
N MET A 197 -20.34 3.30 0.48
CA MET A 197 -19.62 4.03 -0.58
C MET A 197 -20.58 4.87 -1.43
N THR A 198 -21.76 4.34 -1.75
CA THR A 198 -22.80 5.12 -2.47
C THR A 198 -23.20 6.35 -1.65
N ALA A 199 -23.44 6.20 -0.35
CA ALA A 199 -23.79 7.33 0.51
C ALA A 199 -22.65 8.36 0.62
N LEU A 200 -21.40 7.91 0.75
CA LEU A 200 -20.24 8.79 0.84
C LEU A 200 -19.94 9.53 -0.47
N LEU A 201 -20.12 8.89 -1.61
CA LEU A 201 -19.71 9.42 -2.90
C LEU A 201 -20.84 10.16 -3.64
N MET A 202 -22.11 9.73 -3.50
CA MET A 202 -23.21 10.16 -4.35
C MET A 202 -24.27 11.02 -3.63
N THR A 203 -24.29 11.05 -2.29
CA THR A 203 -25.19 11.93 -1.54
C THR A 203 -24.43 13.09 -0.91
#